data_71c5b731ef0b9211520a2ce60dc27709
#
_entry.id   71c5b731ef0b9211520a2ce60dc27709
#
_cell.length_a   1.000
_cell.length_b   1.000
_cell.length_c   1.000
_cell.angle_alpha   90.00
_cell.angle_beta   90.00
_cell.angle_gamma   90.00
#
_symmetry.space_group_name_H-M   'P 1'
#
loop_
_entity.id
_entity.type
_entity.pdbx_description
1 polymer ?
#
loop_
_entity_poly.entity_id
_entity_poly.type
_entity_poly.pdbx_seq_one_letter_code
_entity_poly.pdbx_strand_id
1 'polypeptide(L)'
;RVDMKITELFNVSGKVAIVTGGSRGIGEMIASGFLANGVKVYITARKEVPLLEKAEELVKKYNAECIPVPCDLSSHDGINKFLEYVESQEKHIDFLVNNAGAAWAEPYTNYSEKGWDKVMDLNVKTIFYLTQKLTPLLSLKATSDDPARVVNIGSVDGINVPIIENYAYGVSKAAVHHLTRVMARKLVSENILVNAVAPGPYPSMMLGAAVNHDYSLIESRNPRGRIGSPEDIAGVVLFLCSRAGAYTVGEIITSDGGLVGCAGHDLSAP
;
A
#
# COMPACT_ATOMS: atom_id res chain seq x y z
N ARG A 1 12.85 -17.39 22.14
CA ARG A 1 11.74 -17.98 21.36
C ARG A 1 10.52 -17.09 21.53
N VAL A 2 9.93 -16.64 20.41
CA VAL A 2 8.62 -15.96 20.43
C VAL A 2 7.55 -17.02 20.79
N ASP A 3 6.62 -16.65 21.67
CA ASP A 3 5.47 -17.51 21.97
C ASP A 3 4.57 -17.62 20.71
N MET A 4 4.00 -18.80 20.46
CA MET A 4 3.11 -19.06 19.31
C MET A 4 1.71 -18.45 19.48
N LYS A 5 1.46 -17.69 20.53
CA LYS A 5 0.21 -16.98 20.73
C LYS A 5 -0.02 -15.92 19.64
N ILE A 6 -1.25 -15.78 19.19
CA ILE A 6 -1.64 -14.78 18.17
C ILE A 6 -1.22 -13.37 18.61
N THR A 7 -1.37 -13.04 19.88
CA THR A 7 -0.98 -11.76 20.47
C THR A 7 0.51 -11.46 20.34
N GLU A 8 1.36 -12.46 20.24
CA GLU A 8 2.80 -12.32 20.04
C GLU A 8 3.17 -12.36 18.56
N LEU A 9 2.57 -13.29 17.81
CA LEU A 9 2.87 -13.46 16.38
C LEU A 9 2.48 -12.23 15.55
N PHE A 10 1.38 -11.56 15.90
CA PHE A 10 0.84 -10.40 15.18
C PHE A 10 1.07 -9.08 15.92
N ASN A 11 1.90 -9.08 16.97
CA ASN A 11 2.20 -7.86 17.71
C ASN A 11 3.01 -6.87 16.85
N VAL A 12 2.45 -5.67 16.70
CA VAL A 12 3.09 -4.52 16.03
C VAL A 12 3.11 -3.28 16.93
N SER A 13 2.69 -3.41 18.18
CA SER A 13 2.59 -2.29 19.11
C SER A 13 3.96 -1.62 19.35
N GLY A 14 3.95 -0.29 19.48
CA GLY A 14 5.16 0.50 19.72
C GLY A 14 6.03 0.71 18.48
N LYS A 15 5.62 0.23 17.31
CA LYS A 15 6.29 0.43 16.03
C LYS A 15 5.94 1.80 15.42
N VAL A 16 6.78 2.25 14.50
CA VAL A 16 6.59 3.49 13.73
C VAL A 16 6.41 3.16 12.26
N ALA A 17 5.31 3.60 11.67
CA ALA A 17 4.96 3.35 10.29
C ALA A 17 4.78 4.63 9.47
N ILE A 18 5.11 4.56 8.20
CA ILE A 18 4.74 5.54 7.17
C ILE A 18 3.73 4.87 6.24
N VAL A 19 2.58 5.53 6.00
CA VAL A 19 1.59 5.11 5.00
C VAL A 19 1.38 6.25 4.03
N THR A 20 1.91 6.13 2.80
CA THR A 20 1.72 7.15 1.78
C THR A 20 0.31 7.09 1.20
N GLY A 21 -0.30 8.25 0.92
CA GLY A 21 -1.69 8.30 0.50
C GLY A 21 -2.68 7.83 1.57
N GLY A 22 -2.36 8.07 2.84
CA GLY A 22 -3.09 7.54 4.01
C GLY A 22 -4.38 8.27 4.36
N SER A 23 -4.77 9.32 3.63
CA SER A 23 -5.95 10.13 3.98
C SER A 23 -7.29 9.55 3.54
N ARG A 24 -7.30 8.50 2.73
CA ARG A 24 -8.51 7.88 2.19
C ARG A 24 -8.25 6.48 1.60
N GLY A 25 -9.34 5.75 1.33
CA GLY A 25 -9.32 4.46 0.64
C GLY A 25 -8.41 3.44 1.32
N ILE A 26 -7.68 2.65 0.54
CA ILE A 26 -6.81 1.57 1.05
C ILE A 26 -5.75 2.10 2.02
N GLY A 27 -5.17 3.28 1.77
CA GLY A 27 -4.18 3.88 2.67
C GLY A 27 -4.76 4.21 4.05
N GLU A 28 -5.97 4.76 4.11
CA GLU A 28 -6.69 5.00 5.36
C GLU A 28 -7.03 3.69 6.10
N MET A 29 -7.46 2.66 5.36
CA MET A 29 -7.77 1.35 5.92
C MET A 29 -6.52 0.72 6.58
N ILE A 30 -5.38 0.80 5.93
CA ILE A 30 -4.09 0.31 6.45
C ILE A 30 -3.64 1.12 7.66
N ALA A 31 -3.69 2.46 7.57
CA ALA A 31 -3.37 3.33 8.69
C ALA A 31 -4.25 3.04 9.92
N SER A 32 -5.54 2.83 9.69
CA SER A 32 -6.50 2.42 10.73
C SER A 32 -6.10 1.11 11.40
N GLY A 33 -5.71 0.10 10.62
CA GLY A 33 -5.24 -1.18 11.15
C GLY A 33 -4.00 -1.03 12.04
N PHE A 34 -3.04 -0.22 11.63
CA PHE A 34 -1.85 0.08 12.43
C PHE A 34 -2.19 0.83 13.72
N LEU A 35 -2.97 1.92 13.62
CA LEU A 35 -3.35 2.72 14.78
C LEU A 35 -4.13 1.92 15.83
N ALA A 36 -5.06 1.07 15.38
CA ALA A 36 -5.83 0.19 16.25
C ALA A 36 -4.95 -0.82 17.02
N ASN A 37 -3.73 -1.08 16.54
CA ASN A 37 -2.77 -2.01 17.14
C ASN A 37 -1.55 -1.30 17.75
N GLY A 38 -1.67 -0.02 18.10
CA GLY A 38 -0.66 0.72 18.86
C GLY A 38 0.59 1.12 18.07
N VAL A 39 0.48 1.23 16.76
CA VAL A 39 1.55 1.75 15.88
C VAL A 39 1.39 3.26 15.76
N LYS A 40 2.48 4.01 15.86
CA LYS A 40 2.55 5.42 15.50
C LYS A 40 2.61 5.54 13.97
N VAL A 41 1.71 6.31 13.36
CA VAL A 41 1.57 6.34 11.91
C VAL A 41 1.74 7.75 11.34
N TYR A 42 2.64 7.90 10.38
CA TYR A 42 2.75 9.06 9.51
C TYR A 42 1.92 8.82 8.25
N ILE A 43 0.98 9.72 7.96
CA ILE A 43 0.18 9.68 6.72
C ILE A 43 0.49 10.86 5.83
N THR A 44 0.55 10.64 4.51
CA THR A 44 0.82 11.70 3.54
C THR A 44 -0.28 11.85 2.51
N ALA A 45 -0.50 13.07 2.05
CA ALA A 45 -1.30 13.40 0.87
C ALA A 45 -0.92 14.81 0.39
N ARG A 46 -1.31 15.15 -0.86
CA ARG A 46 -1.06 16.48 -1.42
C ARG A 46 -1.97 17.57 -0.87
N LYS A 47 -3.23 17.21 -0.59
CA LYS A 47 -4.24 18.15 -0.08
C LYS A 47 -4.13 18.22 1.43
N GLU A 48 -3.67 19.35 1.93
CA GLU A 48 -3.40 19.57 3.36
C GLU A 48 -4.67 19.45 4.22
N VAL A 49 -5.71 20.24 3.93
CA VAL A 49 -6.92 20.28 4.78
C VAL A 49 -7.56 18.90 4.97
N PRO A 50 -7.89 18.14 3.91
CA PRO A 50 -8.45 16.79 4.09
C PRO A 50 -7.51 15.81 4.81
N LEU A 51 -6.19 16.01 4.69
CA LEU A 51 -5.22 15.18 5.39
C LEU A 51 -5.20 15.46 6.90
N LEU A 52 -5.23 16.76 7.29
CA LEU A 52 -5.29 17.17 8.69
C LEU A 52 -6.58 16.69 9.35
N GLU A 53 -7.73 16.93 8.72
CA GLU A 53 -9.04 16.47 9.21
C GLU A 53 -9.07 14.94 9.42
N LYS A 54 -8.51 14.18 8.46
CA LYS A 54 -8.43 12.73 8.58
C LYS A 54 -7.52 12.29 9.72
N ALA A 55 -6.38 12.92 9.89
CA ALA A 55 -5.49 12.60 11.01
C ALA A 55 -6.17 12.84 12.37
N GLU A 56 -6.87 13.96 12.54
CA GLU A 56 -7.62 14.25 13.75
C GLU A 56 -8.72 13.20 14.02
N GLU A 57 -9.46 12.83 12.98
CA GLU A 57 -10.47 11.76 13.06
C GLU A 57 -9.87 10.43 13.55
N LEU A 58 -8.74 10.04 12.96
CA LEU A 58 -8.06 8.78 13.27
C LEU A 58 -7.47 8.81 14.70
N VAL A 59 -6.84 9.91 15.10
CA VAL A 59 -6.35 10.11 16.49
C VAL A 59 -7.49 9.96 17.49
N LYS A 60 -8.63 10.62 17.23
CA LYS A 60 -9.81 10.55 18.11
C LYS A 60 -10.40 9.14 18.17
N LYS A 61 -10.46 8.45 17.01
CA LYS A 61 -11.05 7.11 16.92
C LYS A 61 -10.25 6.02 17.60
N TYR A 62 -8.92 6.08 17.47
CA TYR A 62 -8.04 5.01 17.96
C TYR A 62 -7.25 5.37 19.21
N ASN A 63 -7.32 6.62 19.67
CA ASN A 63 -6.50 7.15 20.76
C ASN A 63 -5.01 6.83 20.56
N ALA A 64 -4.50 7.08 19.34
CA ALA A 64 -3.16 6.73 18.89
C ALA A 64 -2.53 7.89 18.10
N GLU A 65 -1.21 7.87 17.93
CA GLU A 65 -0.48 8.92 17.24
C GLU A 65 -0.59 8.76 15.71
N CYS A 66 -1.33 9.65 15.06
CA CYS A 66 -1.41 9.78 13.61
C CYS A 66 -0.93 11.16 13.18
N ILE A 67 0.20 11.22 12.46
CA ILE A 67 0.88 12.46 12.10
C ILE A 67 0.66 12.75 10.61
N PRO A 68 -0.05 13.83 10.25
CA PRO A 68 -0.23 14.24 8.87
C PRO A 68 1.01 14.98 8.34
N VAL A 69 1.50 14.60 7.16
CA VAL A 69 2.60 15.30 6.48
C VAL A 69 2.15 15.65 5.06
N PRO A 70 1.68 16.88 4.81
CA PRO A 70 1.30 17.33 3.48
C PRO A 70 2.51 17.37 2.56
N CYS A 71 2.50 16.60 1.48
CA CYS A 71 3.58 16.59 0.49
C CYS A 71 3.15 16.00 -0.86
N ASP A 72 3.83 16.40 -1.92
CA ASP A 72 3.69 15.80 -3.26
C ASP A 72 4.86 14.84 -3.53
N LEU A 73 4.62 13.57 -3.29
CA LEU A 73 5.62 12.52 -3.48
C LEU A 73 5.92 12.20 -4.97
N SER A 74 5.21 12.80 -5.93
CA SER A 74 5.52 12.64 -7.36
C SER A 74 6.76 13.42 -7.79
N SER A 75 7.28 14.29 -6.93
CA SER A 75 8.47 15.11 -7.18
C SER A 75 9.61 14.78 -6.20
N HIS A 76 10.85 14.94 -6.66
CA HIS A 76 12.03 14.79 -5.80
C HIS A 76 12.03 15.78 -4.63
N ASP A 77 11.59 17.01 -4.86
CA ASP A 77 11.50 18.04 -3.81
C ASP A 77 10.50 17.65 -2.74
N GLY A 78 9.34 17.11 -3.15
CA GLY A 78 8.34 16.61 -2.19
C GLY A 78 8.85 15.43 -1.37
N ILE A 79 9.56 14.50 -2.00
CA ILE A 79 10.20 13.37 -1.29
C ILE A 79 11.26 13.88 -0.31
N ASN A 80 12.11 14.84 -0.71
CA ASN A 80 13.13 15.40 0.17
C ASN A 80 12.54 16.12 1.38
N LYS A 81 11.53 16.96 1.18
CA LYS A 81 10.83 17.65 2.28
C LYS A 81 10.17 16.67 3.24
N PHE A 82 9.57 15.61 2.70
CA PHE A 82 9.00 14.55 3.53
C PHE A 82 10.08 13.86 4.37
N LEU A 83 11.20 13.49 3.75
CA LEU A 83 12.34 12.85 4.43
C LEU A 83 12.90 13.75 5.53
N GLU A 84 13.21 15.02 5.23
CA GLU A 84 13.71 16.00 6.23
C GLU A 84 12.78 16.11 7.43
N TYR A 85 11.47 16.13 7.19
CA TYR A 85 10.49 16.16 8.28
C TYR A 85 10.55 14.89 9.13
N VAL A 86 10.52 13.70 8.50
CA VAL A 86 10.56 12.42 9.23
C VAL A 86 11.86 12.27 10.01
N GLU A 87 13.01 12.60 9.43
CA GLU A 87 14.32 12.56 10.09
C GLU A 87 14.42 13.52 11.28
N SER A 88 13.69 14.63 11.26
CA SER A 88 13.62 15.56 12.38
C SER A 88 12.80 15.03 13.56
N GLN A 89 11.88 14.08 13.30
CA GLN A 89 10.97 13.53 14.30
C GLN A 89 11.36 12.15 14.80
N GLU A 90 11.96 11.32 13.91
CA GLU A 90 12.22 9.91 14.18
C GLU A 90 13.69 9.55 13.96
N LYS A 91 14.20 8.69 14.81
CA LYS A 91 15.53 8.11 14.65
C LYS A 91 15.52 6.85 13.80
N HIS A 92 14.38 6.16 13.70
CA HIS A 92 14.17 4.96 12.92
C HIS A 92 12.72 4.84 12.48
N ILE A 93 12.49 4.06 11.44
CA ILE A 93 11.17 3.66 10.96
C ILE A 93 11.13 2.14 10.91
N ASP A 94 10.05 1.54 11.38
CA ASP A 94 9.86 0.08 11.33
C ASP A 94 9.14 -0.35 10.05
N PHE A 95 8.13 0.41 9.60
CA PHE A 95 7.29 0.03 8.46
C PHE A 95 7.14 1.18 7.47
N LEU A 96 7.29 0.86 6.17
CA LEU A 96 6.95 1.75 5.06
C LEU A 96 5.89 1.07 4.19
N VAL A 97 4.72 1.69 4.07
CA VAL A 97 3.67 1.27 3.14
C VAL A 97 3.59 2.27 1.99
N ASN A 98 4.05 1.86 0.82
CA ASN A 98 3.97 2.62 -0.42
C ASN A 98 2.58 2.39 -1.05
N ASN A 99 1.61 3.23 -0.65
CA ASN A 99 0.23 3.15 -1.12
C ASN A 99 -0.17 4.31 -2.05
N ALA A 100 0.47 5.48 -1.96
CA ALA A 100 0.15 6.60 -2.84
C ALA A 100 0.20 6.18 -4.31
N GLY A 101 -0.86 6.50 -5.04
CA GLY A 101 -0.98 6.13 -6.44
C GLY A 101 -1.99 6.97 -7.18
N ALA A 102 -1.91 6.93 -8.51
CA ALA A 102 -2.84 7.55 -9.44
C ALA A 102 -3.27 6.55 -10.51
N ALA A 103 -4.44 6.77 -11.08
CA ALA A 103 -4.90 6.16 -12.30
C ALA A 103 -5.22 7.23 -13.33
N TRP A 104 -5.19 6.85 -14.60
CA TRP A 104 -5.54 7.69 -15.72
C TRP A 104 -6.15 6.82 -16.82
N ALA A 105 -7.34 7.15 -17.26
CA ALA A 105 -8.04 6.41 -18.30
C ALA A 105 -8.33 7.35 -19.47
N GLU A 106 -7.91 6.96 -20.65
CA GLU A 106 -8.15 7.62 -21.93
C GLU A 106 -8.18 6.56 -23.03
N PRO A 107 -8.87 6.81 -24.15
CA PRO A 107 -8.87 5.89 -25.28
C PRO A 107 -7.47 5.61 -25.83
N TYR A 108 -7.22 4.39 -26.27
CA TYR A 108 -5.93 3.99 -26.83
C TYR A 108 -5.40 4.93 -27.92
N THR A 109 -6.29 5.39 -28.80
CA THR A 109 -5.93 6.21 -29.97
C THR A 109 -5.36 7.59 -29.64
N ASN A 110 -5.61 8.10 -28.44
CA ASN A 110 -5.17 9.43 -28.00
C ASN A 110 -4.77 9.47 -26.53
N TYR A 111 -4.25 8.35 -26.01
CA TYR A 111 -3.71 8.29 -24.65
C TYR A 111 -2.55 9.27 -24.49
N SER A 112 -2.66 10.20 -23.53
CA SER A 112 -1.74 11.33 -23.39
C SER A 112 -0.45 10.95 -22.66
N GLU A 113 0.69 11.52 -23.08
CA GLU A 113 1.97 11.42 -22.34
C GLU A 113 1.82 11.96 -20.92
N LYS A 114 1.06 13.04 -20.73
CA LYS A 114 0.78 13.61 -19.41
C LYS A 114 0.10 12.59 -18.48
N GLY A 115 -0.86 11.82 -18.97
CA GLY A 115 -1.53 10.77 -18.21
C GLY A 115 -0.55 9.64 -17.87
N TRP A 116 0.27 9.26 -18.84
CA TRP A 116 1.30 8.23 -18.68
C TRP A 116 2.32 8.62 -17.59
N ASP A 117 2.95 9.78 -17.73
CA ASP A 117 3.98 10.27 -16.82
C ASP A 117 3.47 10.45 -15.41
N LYS A 118 2.27 11.03 -15.26
CA LYS A 118 1.63 11.20 -13.95
C LYS A 118 1.46 9.88 -13.19
N VAL A 119 1.07 8.81 -13.90
CA VAL A 119 0.88 7.48 -13.30
C VAL A 119 2.24 6.84 -12.99
N MET A 120 3.17 6.85 -13.94
CA MET A 120 4.48 6.20 -13.78
C MET A 120 5.33 6.91 -12.72
N ASP A 121 5.34 8.23 -12.67
CA ASP A 121 6.08 8.99 -11.66
C ASP A 121 5.60 8.67 -10.25
N LEU A 122 4.28 8.69 -10.01
CA LEU A 122 3.76 8.45 -8.67
C LEU A 122 3.74 6.95 -8.30
N ASN A 123 3.34 6.07 -9.22
CA ASN A 123 3.13 4.66 -8.90
C ASN A 123 4.42 3.83 -8.86
N VAL A 124 5.45 4.22 -9.62
CA VAL A 124 6.68 3.43 -9.77
C VAL A 124 7.89 4.19 -9.23
N LYS A 125 8.17 5.36 -9.80
CA LYS A 125 9.36 6.15 -9.50
C LYS A 125 9.41 6.59 -8.04
N THR A 126 8.27 7.05 -7.49
CA THR A 126 8.15 7.42 -6.07
C THR A 126 8.48 6.25 -5.15
N ILE A 127 7.98 5.05 -5.43
CA ILE A 127 8.24 3.86 -4.60
C ILE A 127 9.74 3.60 -4.48
N PHE A 128 10.45 3.64 -5.62
CA PHE A 128 11.87 3.40 -5.63
C PHE A 128 12.65 4.47 -4.83
N TYR A 129 12.47 5.75 -5.17
CA TYR A 129 13.26 6.81 -4.56
C TYR A 129 12.91 7.08 -3.10
N LEU A 130 11.63 6.97 -2.72
CA LEU A 130 11.23 7.10 -1.33
C LEU A 130 11.82 5.97 -0.47
N THR A 131 11.71 4.73 -0.94
CA THR A 131 12.28 3.58 -0.22
C THR A 131 13.80 3.69 -0.12
N GLN A 132 14.48 4.06 -1.22
CA GLN A 132 15.93 4.27 -1.23
C GLN A 132 16.36 5.30 -0.17
N LYS A 133 15.68 6.44 -0.13
CA LYS A 133 16.01 7.52 0.81
C LYS A 133 15.66 7.17 2.27
N LEU A 134 14.62 6.37 2.51
CA LEU A 134 14.24 5.91 3.86
C LEU A 134 15.04 4.68 4.31
N THR A 135 15.81 4.03 3.45
CA THR A 135 16.60 2.84 3.80
C THR A 135 17.48 3.04 5.04
N PRO A 136 18.19 4.18 5.24
CA PRO A 136 18.96 4.39 6.47
C PRO A 136 18.13 4.36 7.75
N LEU A 137 16.91 4.96 7.73
CA LEU A 137 16.00 4.93 8.88
C LEU A 137 15.38 3.54 9.11
N LEU A 138 15.10 2.81 8.03
CA LEU A 138 14.56 1.44 8.10
C LEU A 138 15.60 0.45 8.63
N SER A 139 16.86 0.55 8.19
CA SER A 139 17.92 -0.38 8.57
C SER A 139 18.48 -0.14 9.98
N LEU A 140 18.35 1.09 10.51
CA LEU A 140 19.06 1.51 11.72
C LEU A 140 18.79 0.61 12.94
N LYS A 141 17.57 0.16 13.10
CA LYS A 141 17.14 -0.70 14.23
C LYS A 141 16.77 -2.12 13.79
N ALA A 142 16.78 -2.37 12.49
CA ALA A 142 16.39 -3.66 11.94
C ALA A 142 17.41 -4.77 12.28
N THR A 143 16.91 -5.93 12.69
CA THR A 143 17.69 -7.12 12.98
C THR A 143 17.08 -8.34 12.29
N SER A 144 17.77 -9.47 12.29
CA SER A 144 17.24 -10.73 11.78
C SER A 144 15.98 -11.19 12.53
N ASP A 145 15.88 -10.87 13.81
CA ASP A 145 14.74 -11.25 14.65
C ASP A 145 13.60 -10.25 14.59
N ASP A 146 13.89 -8.98 14.34
CA ASP A 146 12.95 -7.89 14.22
C ASP A 146 13.29 -7.02 12.99
N PRO A 147 13.08 -7.53 11.77
CA PRO A 147 13.39 -6.79 10.56
C PRO A 147 12.39 -5.67 10.29
N ALA A 148 12.85 -4.62 9.60
CA ALA A 148 11.96 -3.61 9.06
C ALA A 148 11.14 -4.15 7.88
N ARG A 149 10.02 -3.51 7.57
CA ARG A 149 9.10 -3.95 6.52
C ARG A 149 8.82 -2.84 5.52
N VAL A 150 8.86 -3.20 4.25
CA VAL A 150 8.34 -2.38 3.16
C VAL A 150 7.21 -3.15 2.48
N VAL A 151 6.03 -2.56 2.43
CA VAL A 151 4.86 -3.12 1.75
C VAL A 151 4.47 -2.19 0.62
N ASN A 152 4.59 -2.66 -0.61
CA ASN A 152 4.16 -1.93 -1.80
C ASN A 152 2.72 -2.31 -2.16
N ILE A 153 1.87 -1.33 -2.40
CA ILE A 153 0.49 -1.58 -2.83
C ILE A 153 0.45 -1.65 -4.36
N GLY A 154 0.40 -2.88 -4.86
CA GLY A 154 0.20 -3.22 -6.25
C GLY A 154 -1.27 -3.11 -6.66
N SER A 155 -1.71 -4.03 -7.50
CA SER A 155 -3.11 -4.22 -7.92
C SER A 155 -3.26 -5.56 -8.64
N VAL A 156 -4.45 -6.13 -8.63
CA VAL A 156 -4.81 -7.23 -9.56
C VAL A 156 -4.62 -6.84 -11.02
N ASP A 157 -4.75 -5.55 -11.36
CA ASP A 157 -4.49 -5.02 -12.71
C ASP A 157 -3.01 -5.10 -13.13
N GLY A 158 -2.12 -5.37 -12.21
CA GLY A 158 -0.72 -5.71 -12.52
C GLY A 158 -0.49 -7.20 -12.78
N ILE A 159 -1.53 -8.04 -12.62
CA ILE A 159 -1.51 -9.49 -12.84
C ILE A 159 -2.45 -9.84 -13.99
N ASN A 160 -3.71 -9.43 -13.89
CA ASN A 160 -4.73 -9.61 -14.93
C ASN A 160 -4.75 -8.41 -15.88
N VAL A 161 -5.30 -8.62 -17.08
CA VAL A 161 -5.53 -7.54 -18.05
C VAL A 161 -6.76 -6.73 -17.61
N PRO A 162 -6.64 -5.41 -17.36
CA PRO A 162 -7.78 -4.57 -17.00
C PRO A 162 -8.77 -4.45 -18.18
N ILE A 163 -10.05 -4.35 -17.84
CA ILE A 163 -11.11 -4.10 -18.84
C ILE A 163 -11.16 -2.60 -19.22
N ILE A 164 -10.74 -1.72 -18.30
CA ILE A 164 -10.73 -0.27 -18.49
C ILE A 164 -9.47 0.14 -19.24
N GLU A 165 -9.59 1.13 -20.13
CA GLU A 165 -8.47 1.70 -20.89
C GLU A 165 -7.54 2.59 -19.99
N ASN A 166 -6.95 1.97 -18.96
CA ASN A 166 -6.03 2.57 -18.01
C ASN A 166 -4.59 2.05 -18.19
N TYR A 167 -4.10 2.11 -19.41
CA TYR A 167 -2.85 1.46 -19.86
C TYR A 167 -1.66 1.70 -18.92
N ALA A 168 -1.37 2.96 -18.58
CA ALA A 168 -0.27 3.29 -17.67
C ALA A 168 -0.48 2.68 -16.27
N TYR A 169 -1.72 2.57 -15.78
CA TYR A 169 -2.00 2.02 -14.45
C TYR A 169 -1.64 0.54 -14.37
N GLY A 170 -2.19 -0.30 -15.26
CA GLY A 170 -1.88 -1.73 -15.28
C GLY A 170 -0.38 -1.99 -15.42
N VAL A 171 0.28 -1.28 -16.36
CA VAL A 171 1.73 -1.37 -16.55
C VAL A 171 2.49 -0.94 -15.28
N SER A 172 2.09 0.17 -14.64
CA SER A 172 2.73 0.64 -13.41
C SER A 172 2.61 -0.38 -12.28
N LYS A 173 1.45 -1.04 -12.14
CA LYS A 173 1.24 -2.05 -11.09
C LYS A 173 2.00 -3.35 -11.35
N ALA A 174 2.14 -3.78 -12.59
CA ALA A 174 3.04 -4.87 -12.96
C ALA A 174 4.52 -4.52 -12.66
N ALA A 175 4.92 -3.27 -12.97
CA ALA A 175 6.25 -2.77 -12.64
C ALA A 175 6.49 -2.76 -11.12
N VAL A 176 5.52 -2.35 -10.30
CA VAL A 176 5.60 -2.41 -8.82
C VAL A 176 5.81 -3.84 -8.34
N HIS A 177 5.12 -4.81 -8.90
CA HIS A 177 5.29 -6.22 -8.52
C HIS A 177 6.72 -6.70 -8.81
N HIS A 178 7.26 -6.38 -9.99
CA HIS A 178 8.64 -6.75 -10.31
C HIS A 178 9.67 -5.98 -9.48
N LEU A 179 9.49 -4.66 -9.32
CA LEU A 179 10.33 -3.81 -8.48
C LEU A 179 10.39 -4.31 -7.02
N THR A 180 9.27 -4.80 -6.49
CA THR A 180 9.21 -5.44 -5.16
C THR A 180 10.22 -6.56 -5.03
N ARG A 181 10.28 -7.47 -6.01
CA ARG A 181 11.26 -8.59 -6.01
C ARG A 181 12.70 -8.11 -6.13
N VAL A 182 12.95 -7.13 -7.00
CA VAL A 182 14.30 -6.56 -7.20
C VAL A 182 14.79 -5.90 -5.91
N MET A 183 13.93 -5.10 -5.27
CA MET A 183 14.27 -4.43 -4.00
C MET A 183 14.40 -5.42 -2.85
N ALA A 184 13.54 -6.42 -2.77
CA ALA A 184 13.61 -7.48 -1.76
C ALA A 184 14.96 -8.19 -1.79
N ARG A 185 15.44 -8.58 -2.98
CA ARG A 185 16.75 -9.21 -3.15
C ARG A 185 17.90 -8.34 -2.63
N LYS A 186 17.82 -7.02 -2.84
CA LYS A 186 18.87 -6.09 -2.40
C LYS A 186 18.80 -5.84 -0.89
N LEU A 187 17.60 -5.61 -0.36
CA LEU A 187 17.41 -5.06 0.98
C LEU A 187 17.35 -6.15 2.08
N VAL A 188 17.14 -7.42 1.72
CA VAL A 188 17.06 -8.50 2.70
C VAL A 188 18.35 -8.65 3.52
N SER A 189 19.51 -8.37 2.95
CA SER A 189 20.79 -8.38 3.67
C SER A 189 20.95 -7.24 4.69
N GLU A 190 20.09 -6.22 4.60
CA GLU A 190 20.01 -5.11 5.54
C GLU A 190 18.87 -5.31 6.56
N ASN A 191 18.34 -6.52 6.66
CA ASN A 191 17.17 -6.87 7.49
C ASN A 191 15.93 -6.05 7.17
N ILE A 192 15.72 -5.69 5.90
CA ILE A 192 14.52 -5.03 5.40
C ILE A 192 13.80 -6.01 4.48
N LEU A 193 12.60 -6.43 4.86
CA LEU A 193 11.77 -7.35 4.07
C LEU A 193 10.80 -6.55 3.20
N VAL A 194 10.88 -6.75 1.90
CA VAL A 194 10.04 -6.04 0.92
C VAL A 194 9.06 -7.03 0.31
N ASN A 195 7.77 -6.72 0.41
CA ASN A 195 6.67 -7.48 -0.18
C ASN A 195 5.66 -6.53 -0.82
N ALA A 196 4.73 -7.06 -1.58
CA ALA A 196 3.60 -6.32 -2.12
C ALA A 196 2.27 -6.97 -1.76
N VAL A 197 1.24 -6.16 -1.68
CA VAL A 197 -0.15 -6.61 -1.72
C VAL A 197 -0.74 -6.16 -3.05
N ALA A 198 -1.44 -7.05 -3.73
CA ALA A 198 -2.20 -6.78 -4.95
C ALA A 198 -3.70 -6.80 -4.61
N PRO A 199 -4.30 -5.64 -4.28
CA PRO A 199 -5.72 -5.58 -3.96
C PRO A 199 -6.58 -5.78 -5.21
N GLY A 200 -7.71 -6.46 -5.03
CA GLY A 200 -8.84 -6.39 -5.95
C GLY A 200 -9.71 -5.16 -5.65
N PRO A 201 -11.04 -5.25 -5.86
CA PRO A 201 -11.94 -4.14 -5.59
C PRO A 201 -12.12 -3.91 -4.09
N TYR A 202 -11.80 -2.69 -3.66
CA TYR A 202 -12.05 -2.15 -2.32
C TYR A 202 -12.80 -0.82 -2.43
N PRO A 203 -13.58 -0.42 -1.42
CA PRO A 203 -14.22 0.88 -1.41
C PRO A 203 -13.18 1.99 -1.54
N SER A 204 -13.27 2.76 -2.62
CA SER A 204 -12.37 3.89 -2.87
C SER A 204 -13.08 4.93 -3.75
N MET A 205 -12.60 6.16 -3.74
CA MET A 205 -13.12 7.18 -4.65
C MET A 205 -12.93 6.79 -6.13
N MET A 206 -11.84 6.10 -6.44
CA MET A 206 -11.54 5.65 -7.81
C MET A 206 -12.56 4.60 -8.27
N LEU A 207 -12.79 3.57 -7.47
CA LEU A 207 -13.75 2.53 -7.79
C LEU A 207 -15.18 3.06 -7.75
N GLY A 208 -15.54 3.82 -6.72
CA GLY A 208 -16.87 4.42 -6.58
C GLY A 208 -17.24 5.30 -7.78
N ALA A 209 -16.32 6.13 -8.24
CA ALA A 209 -16.55 6.97 -9.44
C ALA A 209 -16.72 6.14 -10.71
N ALA A 210 -16.00 5.01 -10.85
CA ALA A 210 -16.10 4.14 -12.02
C ALA A 210 -17.44 3.39 -12.11
N VAL A 211 -18.12 3.16 -10.98
CA VAL A 211 -19.37 2.39 -10.90
C VAL A 211 -20.54 3.15 -10.30
N ASN A 212 -20.46 4.49 -10.25
CA ASN A 212 -21.48 5.36 -9.64
C ASN A 212 -21.88 4.91 -8.21
N HIS A 213 -20.93 4.43 -7.43
CA HIS A 213 -21.10 3.85 -6.09
C HIS A 213 -22.04 2.63 -6.02
N ASP A 214 -22.38 2.01 -7.15
CA ASP A 214 -23.08 0.73 -7.20
C ASP A 214 -22.07 -0.40 -7.43
N TYR A 215 -21.74 -1.11 -6.38
CA TYR A 215 -20.78 -2.21 -6.41
C TYR A 215 -21.40 -3.55 -6.81
N SER A 216 -22.72 -3.65 -6.98
CA SER A 216 -23.44 -4.92 -7.19
C SER A 216 -22.91 -5.75 -8.36
N LEU A 217 -22.57 -5.10 -9.47
CA LEU A 217 -21.98 -5.78 -10.63
C LEU A 217 -20.58 -6.36 -10.33
N ILE A 218 -19.77 -5.62 -9.57
CA ILE A 218 -18.43 -6.08 -9.20
C ILE A 218 -18.55 -7.24 -8.21
N GLU A 219 -19.43 -7.12 -7.24
CA GLU A 219 -19.69 -8.16 -6.22
C GLU A 219 -20.19 -9.45 -6.85
N SER A 220 -21.13 -9.35 -7.82
CA SER A 220 -21.67 -10.52 -8.52
C SER A 220 -20.62 -11.28 -9.36
N ARG A 221 -19.56 -10.60 -9.79
CA ARG A 221 -18.45 -11.18 -10.56
C ARG A 221 -17.26 -11.59 -9.70
N ASN A 222 -17.26 -11.23 -8.42
CA ASN A 222 -16.22 -11.63 -7.50
C ASN A 222 -16.50 -13.04 -6.95
N PRO A 223 -15.57 -13.99 -7.01
CA PRO A 223 -15.78 -15.34 -6.47
C PRO A 223 -16.21 -15.35 -5.01
N ARG A 224 -15.78 -14.34 -4.23
CA ARG A 224 -16.15 -14.19 -2.81
C ARG A 224 -17.53 -13.56 -2.61
N GLY A 225 -18.19 -13.05 -3.68
CA GLY A 225 -19.52 -12.43 -3.64
C GLY A 225 -19.56 -11.06 -2.96
N ARG A 226 -18.42 -10.42 -2.77
CA ARG A 226 -18.32 -9.07 -2.16
C ARG A 226 -17.05 -8.35 -2.57
N ILE A 227 -17.00 -7.05 -2.39
CA ILE A 227 -15.75 -6.29 -2.40
C ILE A 227 -15.01 -6.44 -1.07
N GLY A 228 -13.73 -6.05 -1.03
CA GLY A 228 -12.92 -6.07 0.18
C GLY A 228 -13.39 -5.07 1.23
N SER A 229 -13.12 -5.37 2.49
CA SER A 229 -13.38 -4.49 3.64
C SER A 229 -12.08 -3.94 4.22
N PRO A 230 -12.14 -2.90 5.09
CA PRO A 230 -10.95 -2.38 5.77
C PRO A 230 -10.15 -3.46 6.51
N GLU A 231 -10.83 -4.41 7.13
CA GLU A 231 -10.22 -5.51 7.89
C GLU A 231 -9.45 -6.47 6.98
N ASP A 232 -9.94 -6.69 5.75
CA ASP A 232 -9.29 -7.60 4.79
C ASP A 232 -7.90 -7.08 4.40
N ILE A 233 -7.78 -5.80 4.05
CA ILE A 233 -6.49 -5.23 3.64
C ILE A 233 -5.57 -4.97 4.85
N ALA A 234 -6.12 -4.51 5.97
CA ALA A 234 -5.35 -4.30 7.19
C ALA A 234 -4.77 -5.63 7.69
N GLY A 235 -5.54 -6.72 7.67
CA GLY A 235 -5.11 -8.05 8.09
C GLY A 235 -3.90 -8.57 7.32
N VAL A 236 -3.90 -8.43 5.98
CA VAL A 236 -2.76 -8.83 5.14
C VAL A 236 -1.52 -7.98 5.43
N VAL A 237 -1.68 -6.67 5.58
CA VAL A 237 -0.55 -5.79 5.90
C VAL A 237 -0.01 -6.04 7.31
N LEU A 238 -0.87 -6.26 8.30
CA LEU A 238 -0.45 -6.64 9.65
C LEU A 238 0.31 -7.98 9.65
N PHE A 239 -0.14 -8.97 8.87
CA PHE A 239 0.60 -10.22 8.68
C PHE A 239 2.03 -9.92 8.17
N LEU A 240 2.16 -9.19 7.07
CA LEU A 240 3.47 -8.88 6.46
C LEU A 240 4.37 -8.05 7.39
N CYS A 241 3.80 -7.19 8.24
CA CYS A 241 4.55 -6.30 9.13
C CYS A 241 4.85 -6.92 10.51
N SER A 242 4.21 -8.02 10.86
CA SER A 242 4.41 -8.69 12.15
C SER A 242 5.43 -9.84 12.08
N ARG A 243 5.63 -10.50 13.23
CA ARG A 243 6.46 -11.70 13.32
C ARG A 243 5.91 -12.84 12.46
N ALA A 244 4.60 -12.91 12.27
CA ALA A 244 3.95 -13.93 11.44
C ALA A 244 4.44 -13.92 9.99
N GLY A 245 4.76 -12.74 9.45
CA GLY A 245 5.27 -12.54 8.08
C GLY A 245 6.80 -12.51 7.95
N ALA A 246 7.55 -12.81 9.02
CA ALA A 246 9.00 -12.61 9.05
C ALA A 246 9.82 -13.52 8.10
N TYR A 247 9.20 -14.54 7.52
CA TYR A 247 9.84 -15.42 6.53
C TYR A 247 9.29 -15.24 5.10
N THR A 248 8.50 -14.18 4.91
CA THR A 248 7.89 -13.82 3.61
C THR A 248 8.69 -12.67 3.01
N VAL A 249 9.30 -12.89 1.85
CA VAL A 249 10.22 -11.93 1.19
C VAL A 249 10.03 -11.97 -0.33
N GLY A 250 9.79 -10.80 -0.93
CA GLY A 250 9.64 -10.68 -2.38
C GLY A 250 8.30 -11.19 -2.92
N GLU A 251 7.33 -11.44 -2.05
CA GLU A 251 6.02 -11.95 -2.42
C GLU A 251 5.04 -10.85 -2.83
N ILE A 252 4.12 -11.23 -3.72
CA ILE A 252 2.97 -10.42 -4.10
C ILE A 252 1.73 -11.18 -3.65
N ILE A 253 1.12 -10.73 -2.56
CA ILE A 253 -0.08 -11.38 -2.00
C ILE A 253 -1.32 -10.73 -2.58
N THR A 254 -2.14 -11.50 -3.30
CA THR A 254 -3.44 -11.02 -3.76
C THR A 254 -4.44 -10.96 -2.60
N SER A 255 -5.15 -9.84 -2.47
CA SER A 255 -6.26 -9.64 -1.56
C SER A 255 -7.46 -9.16 -2.39
N ASP A 256 -8.13 -10.10 -3.07
CA ASP A 256 -8.99 -9.82 -4.23
C ASP A 256 -10.29 -10.62 -4.26
N GLY A 257 -10.56 -11.43 -3.26
CA GLY A 257 -11.73 -12.31 -3.22
C GLY A 257 -11.69 -13.43 -4.27
N GLY A 258 -10.50 -13.77 -4.80
CA GLY A 258 -10.29 -14.86 -5.74
C GLY A 258 -10.29 -14.44 -7.22
N LEU A 259 -10.32 -13.15 -7.54
CA LEU A 259 -10.33 -12.67 -8.93
C LEU A 259 -9.15 -13.16 -9.76
N VAL A 260 -7.98 -13.31 -9.16
CA VAL A 260 -6.79 -13.85 -9.82
C VAL A 260 -6.73 -15.36 -9.69
N GLY A 261 -6.81 -15.86 -8.45
CA GLY A 261 -6.53 -17.28 -8.17
C GLY A 261 -7.65 -18.23 -8.54
N CYS A 262 -8.89 -17.77 -8.63
CA CYS A 262 -10.06 -18.57 -9.01
C CYS A 262 -10.59 -18.24 -10.41
N ALA A 263 -9.85 -17.43 -11.19
CA ALA A 263 -10.23 -17.15 -12.58
C ALA A 263 -10.16 -18.45 -13.41
N GLY A 264 -11.31 -18.95 -13.83
CA GLY A 264 -11.46 -20.10 -14.69
C GLY A 264 -12.39 -19.79 -15.85
N HIS A 265 -12.29 -20.54 -16.95
CA HIS A 265 -13.30 -20.49 -18.00
C HIS A 265 -14.43 -21.44 -17.59
N ASP A 266 -15.60 -20.88 -17.35
CA ASP A 266 -16.82 -21.68 -17.26
C ASP A 266 -17.19 -22.15 -18.67
N LEU A 267 -16.82 -23.37 -19.00
CA LEU A 267 -17.16 -24.00 -20.28
C LEU A 267 -18.63 -24.41 -20.35
N SER A 268 -19.39 -24.26 -19.25
CA SER A 268 -20.83 -24.55 -19.19
C SER A 268 -21.71 -23.32 -19.44
N ALA A 269 -21.11 -22.11 -19.48
CA ALA A 269 -21.83 -20.90 -19.86
C ALA A 269 -22.04 -20.84 -21.38
N PRO A 270 -23.25 -20.54 -21.88
CA PRO A 270 -23.53 -20.46 -23.32
C PRO A 270 -22.85 -19.28 -24.01
#